data_9f512229bc8a007ce728dbe714ced7f0
#
_entry.id   9f512229bc8a007ce728dbe714ced7f0
#
_cell.length_a   1.000
_cell.length_b   1.000
_cell.length_c   1.000
_cell.angle_alpha   90.00
_cell.angle_beta   90.00
_cell.angle_gamma   90.00
#
_symmetry.space_group_name_H-M   'P 1'
#
loop_
_entity.id
_entity.type
_entity.pdbx_description
1 polymer ?
#
loop_
_entity_poly.entity_id
_entity_poly.type
_entity_poly.pdbx_seq_one_letter_code
_entity_poly.pdbx_strand_id
1 'polypeptide(L)'
;MKYLRQKNREENTENKKNPLKTVAIVLSTLALLLVLAAVGIGAFLWYSTSAHDGMFSSTKSDLPVPTVSNKQEFLVDADWIDEQGNAYHYRDDVISILLMGIDYMGSEKQWDENMQSNGGNADVLALVILNTKTFDFSILYIPRDTVAEIIAMDAEGNYIDTVRDNISVSHSYGDGKALSCQLTSDAVSRLLMGVPINRYAALNCDAIYALNELVGGVRITFDSDCTDLRSHFTKGNTVTLSNLELSMLVTYRDYDNLDSAYVRGMRIMNVLKALFDQLKGRIMENPAVAIEILNKLAAHITTDLELSEITFLTSNIGKIDFSLDSVIKLQGETVMGEEYAEFHADRDWIYDFVVDKFCVPAE
;
A
#
# COMPACT_ATOMS: atom_id res chain seq x y z
N MET A 1 -20.14 83.17 11.43
CA MET A 1 -20.55 82.23 10.32
C MET A 1 -19.47 81.98 9.24
N LYS A 2 -18.44 82.85 9.09
CA LYS A 2 -17.34 82.61 8.11
C LYS A 2 -16.36 81.49 8.57
N TYR A 3 -16.10 81.37 9.87
CA TYR A 3 -15.12 80.39 10.41
C TYR A 3 -15.54 78.93 10.32
N LEU A 4 -16.85 78.66 10.41
CA LEU A 4 -17.38 77.27 10.31
C LEU A 4 -17.44 76.78 8.84
N ARG A 5 -17.43 77.68 7.85
CA ARG A 5 -17.39 77.31 6.44
C ARG A 5 -15.99 76.91 5.94
N GLN A 6 -14.96 77.44 6.59
CA GLN A 6 -13.56 77.18 6.23
C GLN A 6 -13.15 75.75 6.79
N LYS A 7 -13.54 75.41 8.02
CA LYS A 7 -13.22 74.13 8.62
C LYS A 7 -13.86 72.93 7.88
N ASN A 8 -15.08 73.07 7.39
CA ASN A 8 -15.74 72.05 6.59
C ASN A 8 -15.20 71.86 5.16
N ARG A 9 -14.34 72.80 4.70
CA ARG A 9 -13.71 72.72 3.38
C ARG A 9 -12.35 72.04 3.43
N GLU A 10 -11.68 72.13 4.57
CA GLU A 10 -10.40 71.40 4.81
C GLU A 10 -10.58 69.92 5.17
N GLU A 11 -11.64 69.52 5.89
CA GLU A 11 -11.94 68.12 6.18
C GLU A 11 -12.41 67.32 4.95
N ASN A 12 -12.82 67.96 3.86
CA ASN A 12 -13.32 67.28 2.66
C ASN A 12 -12.26 67.10 1.56
N THR A 13 -11.00 67.51 1.82
CA THR A 13 -9.89 67.39 0.85
C THR A 13 -8.93 66.23 1.18
N GLU A 14 -9.01 65.60 2.37
CA GLU A 14 -8.08 64.55 2.78
C GLU A 14 -8.46 63.13 2.37
N ASN A 15 -9.60 62.88 1.79
CA ASN A 15 -10.04 61.50 1.48
C ASN A 15 -10.26 61.19 -0.01
N LYS A 16 -9.50 61.87 -0.90
CA LYS A 16 -9.36 61.35 -2.27
C LYS A 16 -8.30 60.28 -2.28
N LYS A 17 -8.74 59.01 -2.07
CA LYS A 17 -7.91 57.82 -2.32
C LYS A 17 -7.28 57.93 -3.69
N ASN A 18 -5.96 58.11 -3.73
CA ASN A 18 -5.21 58.28 -4.98
C ASN A 18 -5.33 56.97 -5.77
N PRO A 19 -6.08 56.89 -6.90
CA PRO A 19 -6.36 55.67 -7.60
C PRO A 19 -5.08 54.92 -8.03
N LEU A 20 -4.00 55.68 -8.30
CA LEU A 20 -2.70 55.09 -8.61
C LEU A 20 -2.06 54.32 -7.44
N LYS A 21 -2.22 54.81 -6.20
CA LYS A 21 -1.74 54.07 -5.01
C LYS A 21 -2.56 52.79 -4.77
N THR A 22 -3.86 52.83 -4.97
CA THR A 22 -4.73 51.66 -4.84
C THR A 22 -4.40 50.62 -5.91
N VAL A 23 -4.20 51.02 -7.16
CA VAL A 23 -3.76 50.13 -8.25
C VAL A 23 -2.38 49.52 -7.96
N ALA A 24 -1.42 50.33 -7.48
CA ALA A 24 -0.08 49.85 -7.11
C ALA A 24 -0.13 48.83 -5.97
N ILE A 25 -0.98 49.01 -4.95
CA ILE A 25 -1.17 48.07 -3.85
C ILE A 25 -1.80 46.78 -4.38
N VAL A 26 -2.81 46.85 -5.21
CA VAL A 26 -3.47 45.65 -5.81
C VAL A 26 -2.48 44.85 -6.67
N LEU A 27 -1.68 45.53 -7.51
CA LEU A 27 -0.66 44.86 -8.33
C LEU A 27 0.45 44.24 -7.49
N SER A 28 0.90 44.92 -6.40
CA SER A 28 1.92 44.35 -5.52
C SER A 28 1.42 43.16 -4.71
N THR A 29 0.15 43.16 -4.26
CA THR A 29 -0.44 41.99 -3.59
C THR A 29 -0.66 40.85 -4.54
N LEU A 30 -1.08 41.11 -5.79
CA LEU A 30 -1.21 40.07 -6.81
C LEU A 30 0.15 39.44 -7.16
N ALA A 31 1.19 40.27 -7.33
CA ALA A 31 2.55 39.80 -7.56
C ALA A 31 3.09 38.96 -6.39
N LEU A 32 2.82 39.36 -5.14
CA LEU A 32 3.18 38.57 -3.96
C LEU A 32 2.46 37.22 -3.93
N LEU A 33 1.17 37.18 -4.25
CA LEU A 33 0.40 35.96 -4.32
C LEU A 33 0.94 35.02 -5.42
N LEU A 34 1.33 35.55 -6.58
CA LEU A 34 1.94 34.77 -7.66
C LEU A 34 3.31 34.19 -7.25
N VAL A 35 4.13 35.00 -6.54
CA VAL A 35 5.42 34.50 -6.00
C VAL A 35 5.20 33.44 -4.97
N LEU A 36 4.25 33.61 -4.04
CA LEU A 36 3.92 32.58 -3.03
C LEU A 36 3.38 31.29 -3.70
N ALA A 37 2.56 31.43 -4.74
CA ALA A 37 2.10 30.29 -5.52
C ALA A 37 3.26 29.59 -6.25
N ALA A 38 4.17 30.34 -6.86
CA ALA A 38 5.35 29.79 -7.54
C ALA A 38 6.31 29.08 -6.55
N VAL A 39 6.53 29.67 -5.37
CA VAL A 39 7.32 29.04 -4.29
C VAL A 39 6.61 27.79 -3.78
N GLY A 40 5.30 27.82 -3.59
CA GLY A 40 4.50 26.65 -3.18
C GLY A 40 4.59 25.51 -4.21
N ILE A 41 4.46 25.84 -5.50
CA ILE A 41 4.62 24.85 -6.59
C ILE A 41 6.05 24.33 -6.64
N GLY A 42 7.06 25.20 -6.53
CA GLY A 42 8.47 24.78 -6.50
C GLY A 42 8.79 23.87 -5.32
N ALA A 43 8.30 24.21 -4.12
CA ALA A 43 8.44 23.37 -2.92
C ALA A 43 7.70 22.03 -3.08
N PHE A 44 6.51 22.01 -3.67
CA PHE A 44 5.75 20.79 -3.96
C PHE A 44 6.48 19.90 -4.96
N LEU A 45 7.02 20.48 -6.05
CA LEU A 45 7.78 19.73 -7.05
C LEU A 45 9.08 19.17 -6.46
N TRP A 46 9.80 19.95 -5.66
CA TRP A 46 11.01 19.50 -4.97
C TRP A 46 10.70 18.39 -3.96
N TYR A 47 9.62 18.55 -3.19
CA TYR A 47 9.15 17.54 -2.24
C TYR A 47 8.74 16.23 -2.95
N SER A 48 8.05 16.33 -4.09
CA SER A 48 7.65 15.18 -4.90
C SER A 48 8.86 14.43 -5.51
N THR A 49 9.91 15.14 -5.95
CA THR A 49 11.13 14.49 -6.47
C THR A 49 11.95 13.85 -5.35
N SER A 50 12.06 14.49 -4.18
CA SER A 50 12.75 13.90 -3.01
C SER A 50 12.02 12.65 -2.49
N ALA A 51 10.68 12.61 -2.59
CA ALA A 51 9.87 11.45 -2.27
C ALA A 51 10.15 10.27 -3.20
N HIS A 52 10.30 10.56 -4.50
CA HIS A 52 10.62 9.53 -5.49
C HIS A 52 11.91 8.79 -5.13
N ASP A 53 12.98 9.52 -4.79
CA ASP A 53 14.28 8.91 -4.47
C ASP A 53 14.22 8.10 -3.16
N GLY A 54 13.42 8.53 -2.18
CA GLY A 54 13.20 7.82 -0.91
C GLY A 54 12.50 6.47 -1.08
N MET A 55 11.61 6.33 -2.07
CA MET A 55 10.82 5.12 -2.29
C MET A 55 11.66 3.90 -2.72
N PHE A 56 12.86 4.11 -3.27
CA PHE A 56 13.75 3.02 -3.69
C PHE A 56 14.58 2.44 -2.54
N SER A 57 14.63 3.10 -1.38
CA SER A 57 15.26 2.49 -0.22
C SER A 57 14.42 1.29 0.24
N SER A 58 15.02 0.12 0.42
CA SER A 58 14.35 -0.99 1.08
C SER A 58 13.90 -0.59 2.48
N THR A 59 12.79 -1.13 2.96
CA THR A 59 12.40 -1.05 4.37
C THR A 59 13.60 -1.47 5.20
N LYS A 60 14.09 -0.57 6.06
CA LYS A 60 15.20 -0.91 6.97
C LYS A 60 14.66 -1.95 7.94
N SER A 61 15.10 -3.16 7.77
CA SER A 61 14.81 -4.25 8.69
C SER A 61 15.86 -4.18 9.80
N ASP A 62 15.47 -3.68 10.96
CA ASP A 62 16.26 -3.80 12.20
C ASP A 62 15.99 -5.16 12.89
N LEU A 63 15.57 -6.17 12.11
CA LEU A 63 15.28 -7.49 12.63
C LEU A 63 16.52 -8.08 13.28
N PRO A 64 16.43 -8.60 14.52
CA PRO A 64 17.54 -9.24 15.23
C PRO A 64 17.80 -10.64 14.67
N VAL A 65 18.05 -10.72 13.37
CA VAL A 65 18.38 -11.98 12.70
C VAL A 65 19.89 -12.17 12.74
N PRO A 66 20.41 -13.39 13.02
CA PRO A 66 21.82 -13.68 12.83
C PRO A 66 22.17 -13.36 11.38
N THR A 67 23.05 -12.40 11.19
CA THR A 67 23.54 -12.04 9.87
C THR A 67 24.32 -13.26 9.37
N VAL A 68 23.72 -14.06 8.49
CA VAL A 68 24.49 -15.01 7.70
C VAL A 68 25.32 -14.13 6.77
N SER A 69 26.54 -13.84 7.24
CA SER A 69 27.51 -13.06 6.48
C SER A 69 28.03 -13.92 5.34
N ASN A 70 27.21 -14.17 4.34
CA ASN A 70 27.66 -14.56 3.02
C ASN A 70 27.88 -13.29 2.19
N LYS A 71 28.71 -12.37 2.72
CA LYS A 71 29.45 -11.46 1.86
C LYS A 71 30.53 -12.30 1.16
N GLN A 72 30.13 -13.08 0.16
CA GLN A 72 31.03 -13.35 -0.95
C GLN A 72 31.30 -11.97 -1.56
N GLU A 73 32.58 -11.54 -1.50
CA GLU A 73 33.01 -10.43 -2.34
C GLU A 73 32.89 -10.92 -3.78
N PHE A 74 31.77 -10.57 -4.42
CA PHE A 74 31.59 -10.85 -5.83
C PHE A 74 32.60 -9.99 -6.60
N LEU A 75 33.33 -10.63 -7.51
CA LEU A 75 34.23 -9.96 -8.46
C LEU A 75 33.42 -9.16 -9.52
N VAL A 76 32.09 -9.22 -9.47
CA VAL A 76 31.15 -8.58 -10.39
C VAL A 76 30.32 -7.59 -9.59
N ASP A 77 30.16 -6.38 -10.11
CA ASP A 77 29.24 -5.38 -9.58
C ASP A 77 27.80 -5.81 -9.93
N ALA A 78 27.11 -6.40 -8.96
CA ALA A 78 25.74 -6.91 -9.10
C ALA A 78 25.03 -6.91 -7.76
N ASP A 79 23.70 -6.74 -7.79
CA ASP A 79 22.84 -6.81 -6.60
C ASP A 79 22.41 -8.25 -6.30
N TRP A 80 22.32 -9.08 -7.33
CA TRP A 80 21.92 -10.47 -7.21
C TRP A 80 22.63 -11.35 -8.25
N ILE A 81 23.04 -12.55 -7.84
CA ILE A 81 23.63 -13.57 -8.72
C ILE A 81 22.81 -14.85 -8.53
N ASP A 82 22.32 -15.42 -9.63
CA ASP A 82 21.54 -16.66 -9.61
C ASP A 82 22.44 -17.92 -9.43
N GLU A 83 21.78 -19.07 -9.32
CA GLU A 83 22.47 -20.35 -9.13
C GLU A 83 23.32 -20.77 -10.35
N GLN A 84 23.03 -20.20 -11.53
CA GLN A 84 23.75 -20.42 -12.77
C GLN A 84 24.93 -19.47 -12.95
N GLY A 85 25.07 -18.47 -12.08
CA GLY A 85 26.10 -17.46 -12.12
C GLY A 85 25.77 -16.24 -12.98
N ASN A 86 24.51 -16.08 -13.41
CA ASN A 86 24.08 -14.86 -14.08
C ASN A 86 23.95 -13.72 -13.05
N ALA A 87 24.50 -12.56 -13.38
CA ALA A 87 24.51 -11.39 -12.52
C ALA A 87 23.43 -10.39 -12.93
N TYR A 88 22.77 -9.80 -11.95
CA TYR A 88 21.66 -8.87 -12.15
C TYR A 88 21.77 -7.66 -11.23
N HIS A 89 21.31 -6.50 -11.72
CA HIS A 89 20.95 -5.36 -10.89
C HIS A 89 19.44 -5.30 -10.68
N TYR A 90 18.99 -4.87 -9.50
CA TYR A 90 17.60 -4.52 -9.33
C TYR A 90 17.27 -3.23 -10.11
N ARG A 91 16.07 -3.19 -10.67
CA ARG A 91 15.60 -2.04 -11.47
C ARG A 91 15.46 -0.81 -10.57
N ASP A 92 16.01 0.31 -11.00
CA ASP A 92 15.94 1.62 -10.32
C ASP A 92 14.65 2.40 -10.61
N ASP A 93 13.76 1.84 -11.41
CA ASP A 93 12.48 2.42 -11.79
C ASP A 93 11.26 1.62 -11.30
N VAL A 94 11.49 0.54 -10.55
CA VAL A 94 10.44 -0.31 -10.00
C VAL A 94 10.46 -0.28 -8.48
N ILE A 95 9.31 -0.01 -7.88
CA ILE A 95 9.10 -0.11 -6.44
C ILE A 95 8.11 -1.22 -6.11
N SER A 96 8.30 -1.83 -4.96
CA SER A 96 7.44 -2.85 -4.39
C SER A 96 6.80 -2.36 -3.08
N ILE A 97 5.48 -2.51 -2.96
CA ILE A 97 4.74 -2.16 -1.73
C ILE A 97 3.92 -3.37 -1.32
N LEU A 98 4.22 -3.94 -0.16
CA LEU A 98 3.47 -5.08 0.36
C LEU A 98 2.20 -4.61 1.08
N LEU A 99 1.05 -4.89 0.49
CA LEU A 99 -0.25 -4.71 1.12
C LEU A 99 -0.62 -5.96 1.91
N MET A 100 -0.98 -5.78 3.18
CA MET A 100 -1.37 -6.86 4.08
C MET A 100 -2.77 -6.61 4.64
N GLY A 101 -3.62 -7.63 4.62
CA GLY A 101 -4.90 -7.63 5.33
C GLY A 101 -4.77 -8.51 6.57
N ILE A 102 -4.90 -7.90 7.77
CA ILE A 102 -4.70 -8.57 9.05
C ILE A 102 -6.03 -9.00 9.64
N ASP A 103 -6.11 -10.22 10.12
CA ASP A 103 -7.32 -10.91 10.59
C ASP A 103 -7.80 -10.47 11.98
N TYR A 104 -7.47 -9.26 12.41
CA TYR A 104 -7.88 -8.80 13.73
C TYR A 104 -8.78 -7.55 13.65
N MET A 105 -9.64 -7.37 14.67
CA MET A 105 -10.56 -6.23 14.82
C MET A 105 -10.17 -5.40 16.05
N GLY A 106 -10.35 -4.08 15.92
CA GLY A 106 -10.07 -3.13 17.00
C GLY A 106 -8.71 -2.43 16.88
N SER A 107 -8.55 -1.39 17.70
CA SER A 107 -7.32 -0.58 17.76
C SER A 107 -6.35 -1.02 18.86
N GLU A 108 -6.81 -1.88 19.78
CA GLU A 108 -6.02 -2.36 20.91
C GLU A 108 -5.88 -3.88 20.84
N LYS A 109 -4.65 -4.35 20.91
CA LYS A 109 -4.35 -5.77 21.05
C LYS A 109 -4.81 -6.25 22.41
N GLN A 110 -5.62 -7.30 22.42
CA GLN A 110 -5.80 -8.11 23.61
C GLN A 110 -4.69 -9.17 23.63
N TRP A 111 -3.78 -9.04 24.56
CA TRP A 111 -2.81 -10.07 24.85
C TRP A 111 -3.55 -11.30 25.38
N ASP A 112 -3.45 -12.42 24.68
CA ASP A 112 -3.84 -13.74 25.20
C ASP A 112 -2.57 -14.43 25.65
N GLU A 113 -2.42 -14.61 26.96
CA GLU A 113 -1.27 -15.28 27.57
C GLU A 113 -1.11 -16.75 27.10
N ASN A 114 -2.13 -17.32 26.45
CA ASN A 114 -2.11 -18.67 25.89
C ASN A 114 -1.74 -18.71 24.41
N MET A 115 -1.72 -17.58 23.72
CA MET A 115 -1.27 -17.47 22.34
C MET A 115 0.14 -16.90 22.29
N GLN A 116 1.07 -17.67 21.73
CA GLN A 116 2.47 -17.25 21.53
C GLN A 116 2.61 -16.15 20.48
N SER A 117 1.52 -15.64 19.92
CA SER A 117 1.51 -14.67 18.85
C SER A 117 0.46 -13.58 19.04
N ASN A 118 0.84 -12.31 18.91
CA ASN A 118 -0.05 -11.16 19.14
C ASN A 118 -0.32 -10.31 17.93
N GLY A 119 0.36 -10.58 16.82
CA GLY A 119 0.33 -9.75 15.63
C GLY A 119 -0.95 -9.86 14.82
N GLY A 120 -1.74 -10.93 14.98
CA GLY A 120 -2.72 -11.37 14.01
C GLY A 120 -2.04 -11.97 12.76
N ASN A 121 -2.77 -12.73 11.96
CA ASN A 121 -2.24 -13.32 10.73
C ASN A 121 -2.43 -12.36 9.55
N ALA A 122 -1.48 -12.35 8.62
CA ALA A 122 -1.64 -11.65 7.35
C ALA A 122 -2.48 -12.52 6.39
N ASP A 123 -3.79 -12.39 6.47
CA ASP A 123 -4.76 -13.18 5.71
C ASP A 123 -4.83 -12.80 4.22
N VAL A 124 -4.34 -11.63 3.87
CA VAL A 124 -4.20 -11.13 2.51
C VAL A 124 -2.79 -10.62 2.33
N LEU A 125 -2.11 -11.10 1.30
CA LEU A 125 -0.77 -10.66 0.91
C LEU A 125 -0.82 -10.31 -0.58
N ALA A 126 -0.59 -9.03 -0.88
CA ALA A 126 -0.62 -8.49 -2.23
C ALA A 126 0.58 -7.56 -2.43
N LEU A 127 1.56 -8.00 -3.22
CA LEU A 127 2.73 -7.20 -3.53
C LEU A 127 2.41 -6.32 -4.75
N VAL A 128 2.22 -5.04 -4.52
CA VAL A 128 2.12 -4.02 -5.57
C VAL A 128 3.49 -3.80 -6.18
N ILE A 129 3.57 -3.84 -7.49
CA ILE A 129 4.77 -3.60 -8.28
C ILE A 129 4.44 -2.43 -9.23
N LEU A 130 5.14 -1.34 -9.06
CA LEU A 130 4.90 -0.10 -9.80
C LEU A 130 6.19 0.40 -10.46
N ASN A 131 6.17 0.53 -11.78
CA ASN A 131 7.20 1.29 -12.46
C ASN A 131 6.93 2.79 -12.28
N THR A 132 7.84 3.51 -11.66
CA THR A 132 7.66 4.93 -11.31
C THR A 132 7.84 5.89 -12.48
N LYS A 133 8.40 5.41 -13.61
CA LYS A 133 8.59 6.18 -14.83
C LYS A 133 7.42 6.01 -15.80
N THR A 134 6.98 4.76 -16.03
CA THR A 134 5.89 4.44 -16.98
C THR A 134 4.53 4.37 -16.31
N PHE A 135 4.49 4.16 -14.99
CA PHE A 135 3.30 3.87 -14.18
C PHE A 135 2.63 2.53 -14.53
N ASP A 136 3.40 1.61 -15.17
CA ASP A 136 2.99 0.23 -15.30
C ASP A 136 2.79 -0.38 -13.90
N PHE A 137 1.63 -0.98 -13.71
CA PHE A 137 1.15 -1.44 -12.42
C PHE A 137 0.78 -2.91 -12.50
N SER A 138 1.24 -3.70 -11.53
CA SER A 138 0.78 -5.07 -11.31
C SER A 138 0.73 -5.40 -9.83
N ILE A 139 -0.03 -6.44 -9.47
CA ILE A 139 -0.12 -6.98 -8.11
C ILE A 139 0.20 -8.46 -8.17
N LEU A 140 1.22 -8.90 -7.44
CA LEU A 140 1.42 -10.32 -7.16
C LEU A 140 0.56 -10.69 -5.95
N TYR A 141 -0.48 -11.50 -6.17
CA TYR A 141 -1.25 -12.13 -5.10
C TYR A 141 -0.51 -13.36 -4.58
N ILE A 142 -0.21 -13.39 -3.28
CA ILE A 142 0.45 -14.49 -2.58
C ILE A 142 -0.59 -15.18 -1.71
N PRO A 143 -0.91 -16.47 -1.95
CA PRO A 143 -1.80 -17.23 -1.08
C PRO A 143 -1.29 -17.24 0.37
N ARG A 144 -2.19 -17.00 1.34
CA ARG A 144 -1.81 -16.96 2.76
C ARG A 144 -1.20 -18.26 3.28
N ASP A 145 -1.60 -19.38 2.67
CA ASP A 145 -1.16 -20.73 3.05
C ASP A 145 0.14 -21.13 2.31
N THR A 146 0.85 -20.16 1.68
CA THR A 146 2.14 -20.39 1.04
C THR A 146 3.18 -20.77 2.07
N VAL A 147 3.81 -21.94 1.90
CA VAL A 147 4.92 -22.39 2.75
C VAL A 147 6.18 -21.59 2.41
N ALA A 148 6.67 -20.83 3.37
CA ALA A 148 7.84 -19.98 3.24
C ALA A 148 8.76 -20.10 4.46
N GLU A 149 9.99 -19.60 4.33
CA GLU A 149 10.88 -19.40 5.46
C GLU A 149 10.47 -18.13 6.20
N ILE A 150 10.08 -18.28 7.46
CA ILE A 150 9.64 -17.20 8.34
C ILE A 150 10.51 -17.13 9.59
N ILE A 151 10.66 -15.94 10.13
CA ILE A 151 11.39 -15.72 11.37
C ILE A 151 10.44 -15.91 12.55
N ALA A 152 10.74 -16.89 13.42
CA ALA A 152 10.04 -17.09 14.68
C ALA A 152 10.69 -16.28 15.80
N MET A 153 9.86 -15.58 16.60
CA MET A 153 10.30 -14.80 17.75
C MET A 153 9.59 -15.25 19.01
N ASP A 154 10.23 -15.01 20.18
CA ASP A 154 9.59 -15.19 21.47
C ASP A 154 8.66 -14.00 21.85
N ALA A 155 7.98 -14.11 22.98
CA ALA A 155 7.08 -13.07 23.47
C ALA A 155 7.79 -11.74 23.80
N GLU A 156 9.08 -11.79 24.08
CA GLU A 156 9.93 -10.65 24.35
C GLU A 156 10.49 -9.99 23.08
N GLY A 157 10.23 -10.60 21.87
CA GLY A 157 10.71 -10.12 20.59
C GLY A 157 12.15 -10.54 20.27
N ASN A 158 12.66 -11.59 20.89
CA ASN A 158 13.97 -12.14 20.57
C ASN A 158 13.82 -13.20 19.47
N TYR A 159 14.80 -13.29 18.59
CA TYR A 159 14.88 -14.32 17.56
C TYR A 159 15.01 -15.71 18.21
N ILE A 160 14.16 -16.66 17.77
CA ILE A 160 14.22 -18.06 18.15
C ILE A 160 14.90 -18.88 17.04
N ASP A 161 14.28 -18.89 15.86
CA ASP A 161 14.71 -19.67 14.69
C ASP A 161 14.12 -19.13 13.39
N THR A 162 14.59 -19.64 12.27
CA THR A 162 13.94 -19.51 10.97
C THR A 162 13.28 -20.85 10.64
N VAL A 163 11.96 -20.84 10.53
CA VAL A 163 11.15 -22.03 10.34
C VAL A 163 10.41 -21.99 9.01
N ARG A 164 9.99 -23.16 8.52
CA ARG A 164 9.11 -23.24 7.34
C ARG A 164 7.68 -23.42 7.82
N ASP A 165 6.83 -22.45 7.49
CA ASP A 165 5.43 -22.44 7.86
C ASP A 165 4.62 -21.60 6.86
N ASN A 166 3.31 -21.55 7.03
CA ASN A 166 2.44 -20.67 6.24
C ASN A 166 2.85 -19.23 6.39
N ILE A 167 3.09 -18.52 5.27
CA ILE A 167 3.61 -17.16 5.26
C ILE A 167 2.72 -16.17 6.06
N SER A 168 1.41 -16.46 6.18
CA SER A 168 0.47 -15.63 6.93
C SER A 168 0.83 -15.49 8.42
N VAL A 169 1.45 -16.52 9.03
CA VAL A 169 1.80 -16.49 10.47
C VAL A 169 3.03 -15.65 10.77
N SER A 170 3.81 -15.26 9.75
CA SER A 170 4.97 -14.37 9.95
C SER A 170 4.60 -13.07 10.67
N HIS A 171 3.43 -12.51 10.37
CA HIS A 171 2.93 -11.29 11.01
C HIS A 171 2.62 -11.49 12.50
N SER A 172 2.16 -12.66 12.87
CA SER A 172 1.76 -12.95 14.25
C SER A 172 2.95 -13.05 15.21
N TYR A 173 4.15 -13.35 14.73
CA TYR A 173 5.37 -13.39 15.55
C TYR A 173 5.87 -12.01 16.01
N GLY A 174 5.35 -10.92 15.46
CA GLY A 174 5.75 -9.58 15.84
C GLY A 174 4.82 -8.92 16.85
N ASP A 175 4.93 -7.59 16.89
CA ASP A 175 4.19 -6.71 17.80
C ASP A 175 2.80 -6.32 17.29
N GLY A 176 2.38 -6.82 16.11
CA GLY A 176 1.17 -6.44 15.38
C GLY A 176 1.23 -5.02 14.80
N LYS A 177 2.41 -4.47 14.73
CA LYS A 177 2.72 -3.15 14.18
C LYS A 177 3.93 -3.25 13.25
N ALA A 178 4.91 -2.36 13.43
CA ALA A 178 6.07 -2.28 12.55
C ALA A 178 6.89 -3.58 12.50
N LEU A 179 7.15 -4.21 13.64
CA LEU A 179 7.91 -5.46 13.69
C LEU A 179 7.17 -6.59 12.93
N SER A 180 5.86 -6.74 13.13
CA SER A 180 5.05 -7.71 12.39
C SER A 180 5.10 -7.50 10.89
N CYS A 181 4.99 -6.23 10.45
CA CYS A 181 5.08 -5.87 9.04
C CYS A 181 6.45 -6.17 8.45
N GLN A 182 7.54 -5.90 9.20
CA GLN A 182 8.92 -6.20 8.79
C GLN A 182 9.16 -7.70 8.66
N LEU A 183 8.69 -8.52 9.63
CA LEU A 183 8.78 -9.98 9.57
C LEU A 183 8.07 -10.54 8.34
N THR A 184 6.89 -10.01 8.03
CA THR A 184 6.13 -10.44 6.85
C THR A 184 6.79 -9.99 5.55
N SER A 185 7.34 -8.79 5.52
CA SER A 185 8.10 -8.28 4.37
C SER A 185 9.38 -9.10 4.13
N ASP A 186 10.08 -9.50 5.19
CA ASP A 186 11.25 -10.40 5.10
C ASP A 186 10.84 -11.78 4.56
N ALA A 187 9.74 -12.35 5.03
CA ALA A 187 9.24 -13.63 4.54
C ALA A 187 8.88 -13.57 3.04
N VAL A 188 8.23 -12.50 2.59
CA VAL A 188 7.93 -12.28 1.17
C VAL A 188 9.20 -12.07 0.36
N SER A 189 10.15 -11.29 0.87
CA SER A 189 11.46 -11.11 0.22
C SER A 189 12.19 -12.43 0.03
N ARG A 190 12.27 -13.28 1.08
CA ARG A 190 12.88 -14.62 0.99
C ARG A 190 12.15 -15.52 -0.02
N LEU A 191 10.82 -15.53 0.00
CA LEU A 191 10.02 -16.27 -0.99
C LEU A 191 10.37 -15.85 -2.42
N LEU A 192 10.62 -14.54 -2.64
CA LEU A 192 10.97 -13.95 -3.93
C LEU A 192 12.49 -13.79 -4.12
N MET A 193 13.28 -14.74 -3.62
CA MET A 193 14.75 -14.82 -3.84
C MET A 193 15.53 -13.58 -3.40
N GLY A 194 15.03 -12.84 -2.40
CA GLY A 194 15.70 -11.68 -1.83
C GLY A 194 15.33 -10.35 -2.49
N VAL A 195 14.29 -10.31 -3.31
CA VAL A 195 13.78 -9.04 -3.89
C VAL A 195 13.50 -8.03 -2.76
N PRO A 196 14.02 -6.80 -2.86
CA PRO A 196 13.72 -5.77 -1.88
C PRO A 196 12.23 -5.44 -1.80
N ILE A 197 11.65 -5.45 -0.60
CA ILE A 197 10.33 -4.89 -0.35
C ILE A 197 10.54 -3.45 0.11
N ASN A 198 10.17 -2.49 -0.74
CA ASN A 198 10.50 -1.08 -0.48
C ASN A 198 9.63 -0.48 0.63
N ARG A 199 8.33 -0.82 0.64
CA ARG A 199 7.37 -0.31 1.63
C ARG A 199 6.31 -1.35 1.94
N TYR A 200 5.59 -1.12 3.05
CA TYR A 200 4.43 -1.93 3.41
C TYR A 200 3.24 -1.08 3.87
N ALA A 201 2.04 -1.66 3.79
CA ALA A 201 0.83 -1.14 4.41
C ALA A 201 -0.03 -2.32 4.89
N ALA A 202 -0.18 -2.44 6.20
CA ALA A 202 -1.01 -3.45 6.86
C ALA A 202 -2.31 -2.80 7.35
N LEU A 203 -3.44 -3.38 6.95
CA LEU A 203 -4.78 -2.93 7.28
C LEU A 203 -5.49 -4.00 8.10
N ASN A 204 -6.09 -3.62 9.22
CA ASN A 204 -6.96 -4.52 9.97
C ASN A 204 -8.36 -4.62 9.35
N CYS A 205 -9.20 -5.52 9.87
CA CYS A 205 -10.56 -5.73 9.34
C CYS A 205 -11.43 -4.46 9.37
N ASP A 206 -11.23 -3.56 10.35
CA ASP A 206 -12.03 -2.33 10.46
C ASP A 206 -11.69 -1.32 9.36
N ALA A 207 -10.47 -1.36 8.81
CA ALA A 207 -10.05 -0.49 7.71
C ALA A 207 -10.95 -0.64 6.47
N ILE A 208 -11.33 -1.89 6.13
CA ILE A 208 -12.16 -2.13 4.94
C ILE A 208 -13.57 -1.60 5.11
N TYR A 209 -14.11 -1.64 6.35
CA TYR A 209 -15.42 -1.03 6.65
C TYR A 209 -15.36 0.48 6.60
N ALA A 210 -14.30 1.07 7.16
CA ALA A 210 -14.07 2.51 7.10
C ALA A 210 -13.95 3.03 5.66
N LEU A 211 -13.27 2.28 4.79
CA LEU A 211 -13.17 2.59 3.35
C LEU A 211 -14.51 2.40 2.62
N ASN A 212 -15.25 1.34 2.94
CA ASN A 212 -16.57 1.11 2.37
C ASN A 212 -17.54 2.27 2.67
N GLU A 213 -17.57 2.72 3.91
CA GLU A 213 -18.36 3.89 4.32
C GLU A 213 -17.90 5.17 3.61
N LEU A 214 -16.58 5.37 3.49
CA LEU A 214 -16.00 6.53 2.85
C LEU A 214 -16.47 6.68 1.38
N VAL A 215 -16.57 5.57 0.64
CA VAL A 215 -17.03 5.59 -0.76
C VAL A 215 -18.55 5.50 -0.89
N GLY A 216 -19.30 5.40 0.22
CA GLY A 216 -20.75 5.23 0.21
C GLY A 216 -21.21 3.83 -0.19
N GLY A 217 -20.39 2.83 0.08
CA GLY A 217 -20.53 1.44 -0.33
C GLY A 217 -19.71 1.11 -1.58
N VAL A 218 -18.89 0.05 -1.49
CA VAL A 218 -18.13 -0.44 -2.65
C VAL A 218 -19.11 -0.95 -3.69
N ARG A 219 -19.05 -0.39 -4.90
CA ARG A 219 -19.88 -0.79 -6.02
C ARG A 219 -19.12 -1.78 -6.88
N ILE A 220 -19.52 -3.05 -6.80
CA ILE A 220 -18.89 -4.16 -7.50
C ILE A 220 -19.81 -4.75 -8.57
N THR A 221 -19.24 -5.10 -9.73
CA THR A 221 -19.92 -5.92 -10.74
C THR A 221 -19.33 -7.32 -10.66
N PHE A 222 -20.18 -8.32 -10.42
CA PHE A 222 -19.73 -9.71 -10.27
C PHE A 222 -19.34 -10.30 -11.63
N ASP A 223 -18.15 -10.90 -11.70
CA ASP A 223 -17.64 -11.63 -12.86
C ASP A 223 -18.08 -13.11 -12.89
N SER A 224 -18.53 -13.62 -11.74
CA SER A 224 -19.01 -14.98 -11.52
C SER A 224 -20.16 -14.99 -10.52
N ASP A 225 -20.89 -16.12 -10.46
CA ASP A 225 -21.96 -16.30 -9.48
C ASP A 225 -21.36 -16.54 -8.09
N CYS A 226 -21.87 -15.80 -7.09
CA CYS A 226 -21.60 -15.98 -5.66
C CYS A 226 -22.91 -16.13 -4.88
N THR A 227 -23.88 -16.87 -5.45
CA THR A 227 -25.24 -17.01 -4.93
C THR A 227 -25.33 -17.73 -3.60
N ASP A 228 -24.31 -18.51 -3.25
CA ASP A 228 -24.19 -19.15 -1.94
C ASP A 228 -24.04 -18.12 -0.80
N LEU A 229 -23.49 -16.94 -1.11
CA LEU A 229 -23.37 -15.83 -0.16
C LEU A 229 -24.66 -15.01 -0.09
N ARG A 230 -25.17 -14.63 -1.26
CA ARG A 230 -26.41 -13.85 -1.42
C ARG A 230 -27.05 -14.14 -2.77
N SER A 231 -28.36 -14.33 -2.81
CA SER A 231 -29.09 -14.68 -4.04
C SER A 231 -28.96 -13.66 -5.17
N HIS A 232 -28.61 -12.41 -4.86
CA HIS A 232 -28.43 -11.35 -5.84
C HIS A 232 -26.96 -11.14 -6.27
N PHE A 233 -26.01 -11.92 -5.73
CA PHE A 233 -24.61 -11.92 -6.16
C PHE A 233 -24.44 -12.81 -7.38
N THR A 234 -24.98 -12.36 -8.50
CA THR A 234 -24.96 -13.09 -9.76
C THR A 234 -24.07 -12.43 -10.78
N LYS A 235 -23.47 -13.22 -11.66
CA LYS A 235 -22.62 -12.73 -12.75
C LYS A 235 -23.29 -11.61 -13.54
N GLY A 236 -22.55 -10.53 -13.76
CA GLY A 236 -22.99 -9.33 -14.48
C GLY A 236 -23.86 -8.39 -13.65
N ASN A 237 -24.29 -8.78 -12.45
CA ASN A 237 -25.04 -7.88 -11.57
C ASN A 237 -24.09 -6.90 -10.88
N THR A 238 -24.51 -5.64 -10.77
CA THR A 238 -23.79 -4.59 -10.05
C THR A 238 -24.48 -4.29 -8.74
N VAL A 239 -23.76 -4.42 -7.64
CA VAL A 239 -24.27 -4.23 -6.28
C VAL A 239 -23.44 -3.20 -5.54
N THR A 240 -24.08 -2.34 -4.75
CA THR A 240 -23.41 -1.49 -3.76
C THR A 240 -23.42 -2.22 -2.43
N LEU A 241 -22.24 -2.61 -1.94
CA LEU A 241 -22.09 -3.48 -0.78
C LEU A 241 -22.32 -2.71 0.53
N SER A 242 -23.19 -3.25 1.38
CA SER A 242 -23.20 -2.93 2.81
C SER A 242 -21.96 -3.52 3.50
N ASN A 243 -21.62 -3.03 4.72
CA ASN A 243 -20.51 -3.62 5.50
C ASN A 243 -20.71 -5.12 5.76
N LEU A 244 -21.94 -5.56 5.97
CA LEU A 244 -22.26 -6.98 6.14
C LEU A 244 -21.96 -7.79 4.88
N GLU A 245 -22.40 -7.33 3.71
CA GLU A 245 -22.17 -8.01 2.44
C GLU A 245 -20.69 -8.01 2.05
N LEU A 246 -20.00 -6.90 2.31
CA LEU A 246 -18.56 -6.82 2.14
C LEU A 246 -17.82 -7.83 3.04
N SER A 247 -18.18 -7.88 4.34
CA SER A 247 -17.64 -8.88 5.27
C SER A 247 -17.83 -10.29 4.74
N MET A 248 -19.04 -10.64 4.30
CA MET A 248 -19.32 -11.97 3.75
C MET A 248 -18.44 -12.30 2.55
N LEU A 249 -18.26 -11.33 1.61
CA LEU A 249 -17.42 -11.53 0.43
C LEU A 249 -15.95 -11.80 0.76
N VAL A 250 -15.39 -11.09 1.74
CA VAL A 250 -13.96 -11.16 2.06
C VAL A 250 -13.60 -12.27 3.05
N THR A 251 -14.57 -12.77 3.83
CA THR A 251 -14.30 -13.79 4.87
C THR A 251 -14.74 -15.20 4.49
N TYR A 252 -15.75 -15.35 3.62
CA TYR A 252 -16.29 -16.67 3.30
C TYR A 252 -15.25 -17.61 2.71
N ARG A 253 -15.25 -18.86 3.20
CA ARG A 253 -14.47 -19.99 2.69
C ARG A 253 -15.38 -21.19 2.47
N ASP A 254 -15.11 -21.91 1.41
CA ASP A 254 -15.64 -23.26 1.18
C ASP A 254 -14.59 -24.25 1.68
N TYR A 255 -14.84 -24.84 2.84
CA TYR A 255 -13.88 -25.76 3.49
C TYR A 255 -13.76 -27.11 2.79
N ASP A 256 -14.68 -27.43 1.87
CA ASP A 256 -14.60 -28.64 1.04
C ASP A 256 -13.70 -28.44 -0.19
N ASN A 257 -13.26 -27.18 -0.46
CA ASN A 257 -12.38 -26.82 -1.55
C ASN A 257 -10.99 -26.45 -1.02
N LEU A 258 -9.96 -27.23 -1.40
CA LEU A 258 -8.56 -26.95 -1.01
C LEU A 258 -8.09 -25.57 -1.47
N ASP A 259 -8.56 -25.10 -2.64
CA ASP A 259 -8.24 -23.77 -3.17
C ASP A 259 -9.11 -22.64 -2.61
N SER A 260 -9.86 -22.87 -1.53
CA SER A 260 -10.79 -21.88 -0.98
C SER A 260 -10.13 -20.60 -0.53
N ALA A 261 -8.90 -20.66 -0.03
CA ALA A 261 -8.10 -19.49 0.33
C ALA A 261 -7.77 -18.63 -0.91
N TYR A 262 -7.40 -19.29 -2.00
CA TYR A 262 -7.13 -18.65 -3.28
C TYR A 262 -8.40 -18.00 -3.87
N VAL A 263 -9.52 -18.75 -3.91
CA VAL A 263 -10.81 -18.23 -4.41
C VAL A 263 -11.26 -17.00 -3.60
N ARG A 264 -11.09 -17.05 -2.27
CA ARG A 264 -11.33 -15.89 -1.40
C ARG A 264 -10.43 -14.70 -1.76
N GLY A 265 -9.13 -14.96 -1.97
CA GLY A 265 -8.17 -13.93 -2.36
C GLY A 265 -8.57 -13.22 -3.64
N MET A 266 -9.02 -13.94 -4.65
CA MET A 266 -9.47 -13.33 -5.92
C MET A 266 -10.73 -12.48 -5.73
N ARG A 267 -11.66 -12.88 -4.84
CA ARG A 267 -12.81 -12.02 -4.49
C ARG A 267 -12.35 -10.74 -3.80
N ILE A 268 -11.34 -10.82 -2.93
CA ILE A 268 -10.74 -9.65 -2.28
C ILE A 268 -10.10 -8.73 -3.34
N MET A 269 -9.38 -9.27 -4.32
CA MET A 269 -8.81 -8.46 -5.42
C MET A 269 -9.89 -7.74 -6.23
N ASN A 270 -11.04 -8.37 -6.50
CA ASN A 270 -12.19 -7.72 -7.13
C ASN A 270 -12.73 -6.54 -6.30
N VAL A 271 -12.86 -6.73 -4.97
CA VAL A 271 -13.29 -5.67 -4.05
C VAL A 271 -12.26 -4.53 -4.02
N LEU A 272 -10.96 -4.85 -3.94
CA LEU A 272 -9.89 -3.85 -3.94
C LEU A 272 -9.87 -3.05 -5.24
N LYS A 273 -10.07 -3.70 -6.38
CA LYS A 273 -10.18 -3.01 -7.67
C LYS A 273 -11.36 -2.05 -7.69
N ALA A 274 -12.54 -2.51 -7.29
CA ALA A 274 -13.74 -1.66 -7.27
C ALA A 274 -13.58 -0.47 -6.31
N LEU A 275 -12.96 -0.69 -5.15
CA LEU A 275 -12.63 0.35 -4.18
C LEU A 275 -11.61 1.35 -4.76
N PHE A 276 -10.54 0.85 -5.40
CA PHE A 276 -9.53 1.68 -6.04
C PHE A 276 -10.15 2.61 -7.09
N ASP A 277 -11.00 2.09 -7.97
CA ASP A 277 -11.66 2.89 -9.01
C ASP A 277 -12.51 4.02 -8.41
N GLN A 278 -13.27 3.72 -7.35
CA GLN A 278 -14.09 4.74 -6.68
C GLN A 278 -13.24 5.78 -5.96
N LEU A 279 -12.16 5.38 -5.29
CA LEU A 279 -11.24 6.29 -4.63
C LEU A 279 -10.44 7.13 -5.63
N LYS A 280 -9.93 6.49 -6.70
CA LYS A 280 -9.24 7.17 -7.80
C LYS A 280 -10.12 8.28 -8.39
N GLY A 281 -11.37 7.98 -8.71
CA GLY A 281 -12.31 8.97 -9.22
C GLY A 281 -12.47 10.15 -8.26
N ARG A 282 -12.70 9.90 -6.98
CA ARG A 282 -12.84 10.96 -5.95
C ARG A 282 -11.59 11.79 -5.75
N ILE A 283 -10.40 11.16 -5.75
CA ILE A 283 -9.12 11.87 -5.60
C ILE A 283 -8.84 12.75 -6.83
N MET A 284 -9.15 12.27 -8.03
CA MET A 284 -8.99 13.05 -9.26
C MET A 284 -9.93 14.27 -9.30
N GLU A 285 -11.16 14.15 -8.78
CA GLU A 285 -12.10 15.27 -8.65
C GLU A 285 -11.67 16.23 -7.54
N ASN A 286 -11.19 15.73 -6.42
CA ASN A 286 -10.74 16.52 -5.26
C ASN A 286 -9.56 15.85 -4.54
N PRO A 287 -8.31 16.30 -4.77
CA PRO A 287 -7.12 15.72 -4.13
C PRO A 287 -7.14 15.74 -2.59
N ALA A 288 -7.94 16.63 -1.95
CA ALA A 288 -8.07 16.66 -0.49
C ALA A 288 -8.70 15.37 0.08
N VAL A 289 -9.39 14.58 -0.74
CA VAL A 289 -9.93 13.27 -0.35
C VAL A 289 -8.82 12.31 0.09
N ALA A 290 -7.60 12.42 -0.45
CA ALA A 290 -6.47 11.62 0.00
C ALA A 290 -6.17 11.84 1.50
N ILE A 291 -6.26 13.07 1.99
CA ILE A 291 -6.09 13.42 3.42
C ILE A 291 -7.25 12.85 4.24
N GLU A 292 -8.47 12.90 3.71
CA GLU A 292 -9.65 12.31 4.37
C GLU A 292 -9.47 10.79 4.56
N ILE A 293 -8.97 10.09 3.52
CA ILE A 293 -8.65 8.66 3.56
C ILE A 293 -7.62 8.37 4.65
N LEU A 294 -6.50 9.09 4.67
CA LEU A 294 -5.43 8.92 5.66
C LEU A 294 -5.95 9.12 7.09
N ASN A 295 -6.72 10.17 7.33
CA ASN A 295 -7.30 10.43 8.64
C ASN A 295 -8.28 9.33 9.08
N LYS A 296 -9.09 8.82 8.14
CA LYS A 296 -10.05 7.74 8.41
C LYS A 296 -9.35 6.42 8.74
N LEU A 297 -8.22 6.16 8.08
CA LEU A 297 -7.45 4.92 8.25
C LEU A 297 -6.42 4.97 9.38
N ALA A 298 -6.10 6.14 9.93
CA ALA A 298 -4.98 6.32 10.86
C ALA A 298 -4.97 5.35 12.06
N ALA A 299 -6.15 4.92 12.56
CA ALA A 299 -6.27 3.95 13.63
C ALA A 299 -6.26 2.47 13.15
N HIS A 300 -6.30 2.24 11.85
CA HIS A 300 -6.55 0.93 11.23
C HIS A 300 -5.44 0.49 10.28
N ILE A 301 -4.40 1.31 10.13
CA ILE A 301 -3.27 1.05 9.22
C ILE A 301 -1.95 1.12 9.99
N THR A 302 -1.04 0.21 9.65
CA THR A 302 0.38 0.30 9.98
C THR A 302 1.16 0.35 8.69
N THR A 303 1.94 1.41 8.48
CA THR A 303 2.70 1.60 7.25
C THR A 303 4.00 2.35 7.53
N ASP A 304 5.00 2.13 6.71
CA ASP A 304 6.26 2.88 6.64
C ASP A 304 6.29 3.86 5.46
N LEU A 305 5.17 3.98 4.71
CA LEU A 305 5.03 5.01 3.67
C LEU A 305 5.08 6.41 4.30
N GLU A 306 5.99 7.23 3.81
CA GLU A 306 6.09 8.62 4.20
C GLU A 306 5.02 9.49 3.51
N LEU A 307 4.69 10.63 4.13
CA LEU A 307 3.69 11.56 3.55
C LEU A 307 4.09 12.05 2.16
N SER A 308 5.38 12.21 1.90
CA SER A 308 5.96 12.55 0.60
C SER A 308 5.64 11.51 -0.46
N GLU A 309 5.81 10.24 -0.13
CA GLU A 309 5.56 9.10 -1.02
C GLU A 309 4.07 8.94 -1.30
N ILE A 310 3.23 9.08 -0.27
CA ILE A 310 1.77 9.11 -0.44
C ILE A 310 1.35 10.27 -1.36
N THR A 311 2.00 11.43 -1.22
CA THR A 311 1.74 12.59 -2.10
C THR A 311 2.16 12.29 -3.54
N PHE A 312 3.30 11.65 -3.76
CA PHE A 312 3.73 11.21 -5.09
C PHE A 312 2.74 10.24 -5.72
N LEU A 313 2.35 9.20 -5.00
CA LEU A 313 1.40 8.18 -5.47
C LEU A 313 0.04 8.79 -5.80
N THR A 314 -0.51 9.62 -4.90
CA THR A 314 -1.83 10.25 -5.10
C THR A 314 -1.84 11.28 -6.23
N SER A 315 -0.75 12.03 -6.41
CA SER A 315 -0.60 12.98 -7.52
C SER A 315 -0.54 12.29 -8.88
N ASN A 316 -0.07 11.05 -8.93
CA ASN A 316 0.04 10.25 -10.15
C ASN A 316 -1.05 9.17 -10.29
N ILE A 317 -2.02 9.11 -9.37
CA ILE A 317 -3.04 8.05 -9.33
C ILE A 317 -3.82 7.93 -10.65
N GLY A 318 -3.99 9.04 -11.37
CA GLY A 318 -4.63 9.09 -12.68
C GLY A 318 -3.92 8.24 -13.75
N LYS A 319 -2.61 8.04 -13.62
CA LYS A 319 -1.77 7.29 -14.55
C LYS A 319 -1.76 5.78 -14.25
N ILE A 320 -2.13 5.38 -13.04
CA ILE A 320 -2.18 3.98 -12.64
C ILE A 320 -3.46 3.36 -13.20
N ASP A 321 -3.33 2.28 -13.96
CA ASP A 321 -4.46 1.48 -14.44
C ASP A 321 -4.48 0.13 -13.72
N PHE A 322 -5.40 0.00 -12.77
CA PHE A 322 -5.63 -1.25 -12.05
C PHE A 322 -6.75 -2.03 -12.72
N SER A 323 -6.41 -3.02 -13.51
CA SER A 323 -7.33 -4.03 -14.05
C SER A 323 -7.15 -5.37 -13.33
N LEU A 324 -8.12 -6.29 -13.44
CA LEU A 324 -7.95 -7.64 -12.89
C LEU A 324 -6.88 -8.44 -13.65
N ASP A 325 -6.60 -8.08 -14.91
CA ASP A 325 -5.50 -8.65 -15.69
C ASP A 325 -4.13 -8.24 -15.14
N SER A 326 -4.07 -7.15 -14.36
CA SER A 326 -2.85 -6.73 -13.64
C SER A 326 -2.59 -7.58 -12.39
N VAL A 327 -3.53 -8.44 -11.97
CA VAL A 327 -3.35 -9.35 -10.84
C VAL A 327 -2.67 -10.62 -11.30
N ILE A 328 -1.41 -10.74 -10.95
CA ILE A 328 -0.58 -11.91 -11.19
C ILE A 328 -0.74 -12.87 -10.01
N LYS A 329 -0.95 -14.13 -10.31
CA LYS A 329 -1.09 -15.16 -9.28
C LYS A 329 0.24 -15.87 -9.09
N LEU A 330 0.69 -15.99 -7.85
CA LEU A 330 1.81 -16.88 -7.55
C LEU A 330 1.47 -18.29 -8.04
N GLN A 331 2.31 -18.87 -8.87
CA GLN A 331 2.11 -20.22 -9.39
C GLN A 331 2.64 -21.26 -8.40
N GLY A 332 2.01 -22.43 -8.39
CA GLY A 332 2.31 -23.52 -7.48
C GLY A 332 1.14 -24.48 -7.35
N GLU A 333 1.18 -25.31 -6.35
CA GLU A 333 0.13 -26.30 -6.08
C GLU A 333 -0.32 -26.24 -4.61
N THR A 334 -1.61 -26.44 -4.37
CA THR A 334 -2.17 -26.60 -3.04
C THR A 334 -2.24 -28.07 -2.69
N VAL A 335 -1.64 -28.46 -1.58
CA VAL A 335 -1.69 -29.83 -1.05
C VAL A 335 -2.26 -29.82 0.35
N MET A 336 -2.76 -30.95 0.81
CA MET A 336 -3.12 -31.14 2.22
C MET A 336 -1.87 -31.52 2.99
N GLY A 337 -1.43 -30.63 3.89
CA GLY A 337 -0.38 -30.89 4.87
C GLY A 337 -0.88 -31.78 6.01
N GLU A 338 -0.10 -31.87 7.09
CA GLU A 338 -0.47 -32.68 8.25
C GLU A 338 -1.71 -32.15 8.97
N GLU A 339 -1.87 -30.83 9.09
CA GLU A 339 -2.97 -30.18 9.81
C GLU A 339 -3.79 -29.24 8.92
N TYR A 340 -3.16 -28.56 7.96
CA TYR A 340 -3.75 -27.49 7.15
C TYR A 340 -3.39 -27.66 5.67
N ALA A 341 -4.13 -26.95 4.82
CA ALA A 341 -3.75 -26.79 3.42
C ALA A 341 -2.46 -25.97 3.31
N GLU A 342 -1.56 -26.44 2.47
CA GLU A 342 -0.28 -25.80 2.17
C GLU A 342 -0.20 -25.46 0.69
N PHE A 343 0.23 -24.25 0.37
CA PHE A 343 0.54 -23.84 -1.00
C PHE A 343 2.05 -23.88 -1.23
N HIS A 344 2.49 -24.76 -2.10
CA HIS A 344 3.89 -24.89 -2.49
C HIS A 344 4.13 -24.13 -3.77
N ALA A 345 4.84 -23.01 -3.66
CA ALA A 345 5.15 -22.14 -4.79
C ALA A 345 6.14 -22.79 -5.75
N ASP A 346 5.92 -22.59 -7.05
CA ASP A 346 6.80 -23.03 -8.12
C ASP A 346 8.04 -22.12 -8.18
N ARG A 347 9.21 -22.69 -7.86
CA ARG A 347 10.48 -21.97 -7.76
C ARG A 347 10.96 -21.45 -9.13
N ASP A 348 10.76 -22.23 -10.19
CA ASP A 348 11.20 -21.84 -11.53
C ASP A 348 10.35 -20.65 -12.03
N TRP A 349 9.04 -20.71 -11.76
CA TRP A 349 8.15 -19.60 -12.06
C TRP A 349 8.52 -18.33 -11.24
N ILE A 350 8.87 -18.49 -9.96
CA ILE A 350 9.33 -17.36 -9.13
C ILE A 350 10.58 -16.74 -9.73
N TYR A 351 11.55 -17.57 -10.16
CA TYR A 351 12.76 -17.06 -10.80
C TYR A 351 12.45 -16.23 -12.05
N ASP A 352 11.66 -16.77 -12.97
CA ASP A 352 11.27 -16.06 -14.19
C ASP A 352 10.53 -14.75 -13.87
N PHE A 353 9.63 -14.79 -12.89
CA PHE A 353 8.88 -13.62 -12.42
C PHE A 353 9.80 -12.54 -11.83
N VAL A 354 10.76 -12.92 -10.99
CA VAL A 354 11.71 -11.99 -10.35
C VAL A 354 12.59 -11.34 -11.41
N VAL A 355 13.12 -12.13 -12.34
CA VAL A 355 13.95 -11.59 -13.44
C VAL A 355 13.15 -10.63 -14.31
N ASP A 356 11.91 -10.98 -14.72
CA ASP A 356 11.06 -10.14 -15.56
C ASP A 356 10.68 -8.81 -14.89
N LYS A 357 10.28 -8.86 -13.61
CA LYS A 357 9.71 -7.70 -12.92
C LYS A 357 10.75 -6.80 -12.26
N PHE A 358 11.81 -7.38 -11.70
CA PHE A 358 12.69 -6.65 -10.80
C PHE A 358 14.12 -6.50 -11.27
N CYS A 359 14.55 -7.28 -12.29
CA CYS A 359 15.95 -7.35 -12.64
C CYS A 359 16.27 -6.76 -14.02
N VAL A 360 17.51 -6.32 -14.15
CA VAL A 360 18.20 -6.08 -15.41
C VAL A 360 19.55 -6.80 -15.37
N PRO A 361 20.04 -7.40 -16.48
CA PRO A 361 21.34 -8.04 -16.49
C PRO A 361 22.43 -7.05 -16.07
N ALA A 362 23.36 -7.48 -15.18
CA ALA A 362 24.58 -6.75 -14.92
C ALA A 362 25.54 -6.91 -16.12
N GLU A 363 26.22 -5.83 -16.52
CA GLU A 363 27.16 -5.82 -17.63
C GLU A 363 28.50 -6.49 -17.29
#